data_186cde3f8ea9f4f52dcdd67e1de89de7
#
_entry.id   186cde3f8ea9f4f52dcdd67e1de89de7
#
_cell.length_a   1.000
_cell.length_b   1.000
_cell.length_c   1.000
_cell.angle_alpha   90.00
_cell.angle_beta   90.00
_cell.angle_gamma   90.00
#
_symmetry.space_group_name_H-M   'P 1'
#
loop_
_entity.id
_entity.type
_entity.pdbx_description
1 polymer ?
#
loop_
_entity_poly.entity_id
_entity_poly.type
_entity_poly.pdbx_seq_one_letter_code
_entity_poly.pdbx_strand_id
1 'polypeptide(L)'
;GKLFDLIRNDPALRANTLVLVCSDNGPERGAGSAGPFRGFKTHLYEGGVRSSLIAWGPGLLAKQNHVNRTSVFSAIDLVPTLLDLTGSPHPKNANYDGESLPGTLLGKSAASRKAPIYFRRPPDRDSFYGDKDLPDLAVRDGKWKFLCEYDGAEPELFDMETDRGETKNVATQHNELV
;
A
#
# COMPACT_ATOMS: atom_id res chain seq x y z
N GLY A 1 19.42 -7.02 16.10
CA GLY A 1 19.47 -6.51 17.48
C GLY A 1 18.75 -7.46 18.44
N LYS A 2 18.76 -7.20 19.74
CA LYS A 2 18.32 -8.10 20.83
C LYS A 2 16.94 -8.77 20.61
N LEU A 3 15.94 -8.05 20.12
CA LEU A 3 14.61 -8.60 19.85
C LEU A 3 14.67 -9.71 18.78
N PHE A 4 15.32 -9.44 17.66
CA PHE A 4 15.44 -10.40 16.57
C PHE A 4 16.29 -11.62 16.96
N ASP A 5 17.30 -11.42 17.81
CA ASP A 5 18.13 -12.50 18.31
C ASP A 5 17.36 -13.40 19.29
N LEU A 6 16.52 -12.80 20.15
CA LEU A 6 15.60 -13.55 21.00
C LEU A 6 14.68 -14.46 20.18
N ILE A 7 14.01 -13.91 19.16
CA ILE A 7 13.08 -14.68 18.30
C ILE A 7 13.83 -15.78 17.53
N ARG A 8 15.04 -15.50 17.03
CA ARG A 8 15.82 -16.51 16.28
C ARG A 8 16.28 -17.68 17.15
N ASN A 9 16.64 -17.41 18.39
CA ASN A 9 17.29 -18.38 19.28
C ASN A 9 16.28 -19.19 20.11
N ASP A 10 15.05 -18.72 20.25
CA ASP A 10 13.98 -19.48 20.92
C ASP A 10 13.17 -20.26 19.87
N PRO A 11 13.15 -21.61 19.91
CA PRO A 11 12.45 -22.43 18.92
C PRO A 11 10.94 -22.16 18.82
N ALA A 12 10.28 -21.86 19.94
CA ALA A 12 8.85 -21.59 19.98
C ALA A 12 8.52 -20.23 19.33
N LEU A 13 9.28 -19.19 19.70
CA LEU A 13 9.13 -17.87 19.07
C LEU A 13 9.50 -17.91 17.60
N ARG A 14 10.59 -18.58 17.24
CA ARG A 14 11.02 -18.74 15.86
C ARG A 14 9.94 -19.37 14.96
N ALA A 15 9.25 -20.37 15.48
CA ALA A 15 8.20 -21.09 14.74
C ALA A 15 6.91 -20.29 14.59
N ASN A 16 6.63 -19.34 15.49
CA ASN A 16 5.29 -18.74 15.61
C ASN A 16 5.29 -17.21 15.73
N THR A 17 6.35 -16.53 15.30
CA THR A 17 6.40 -15.07 15.37
C THR A 17 6.58 -14.47 13.99
N LEU A 18 5.67 -13.56 13.62
CA LEU A 18 5.73 -12.70 12.44
C LEU A 18 5.92 -11.25 12.91
N VAL A 19 6.97 -10.61 12.43
CA VAL A 19 7.23 -9.17 12.65
C VAL A 19 6.90 -8.43 11.36
N LEU A 20 6.03 -7.44 11.46
CA LEU A 20 5.69 -6.54 10.36
C LEU A 20 6.21 -5.14 10.66
N VAL A 21 6.86 -4.54 9.69
CA VAL A 21 7.33 -3.16 9.76
C VAL A 21 6.86 -2.41 8.52
N CYS A 22 6.15 -1.32 8.72
CA CYS A 22 5.72 -0.44 7.64
C CYS A 22 5.75 1.02 8.12
N SER A 23 5.73 1.94 7.16
CA SER A 23 5.34 3.33 7.43
C SER A 23 3.85 3.49 7.21
N ASP A 24 3.24 4.47 7.85
CA ASP A 24 1.83 4.82 7.70
C ASP A 24 1.54 5.57 6.40
N ASN A 25 2.54 6.29 5.86
CA ASN A 25 2.48 7.07 4.63
C ASN A 25 3.86 7.19 3.97
N GLY A 26 3.91 7.89 2.86
CA GLY A 26 5.17 8.24 2.20
C GLY A 26 6.03 9.20 3.01
N PRO A 27 7.26 9.46 2.56
CA PRO A 27 8.22 10.30 3.29
C PRO A 27 7.79 11.75 3.35
N GLU A 28 8.21 12.42 4.41
CA GLU A 28 8.06 13.86 4.56
C GLU A 28 9.06 14.60 3.66
N ARG A 29 8.61 15.70 3.03
CA ARG A 29 9.47 16.53 2.19
C ARG A 29 10.66 17.07 2.98
N GLY A 30 11.86 16.88 2.45
CA GLY A 30 13.10 17.33 3.09
C GLY A 30 13.65 16.43 4.19
N ALA A 31 12.88 15.44 4.68
CA ALA A 31 13.34 14.50 5.70
C ALA A 31 13.53 13.07 5.19
N GLY A 32 12.96 12.74 4.03
CA GLY A 32 13.07 11.43 3.41
C GLY A 32 13.03 11.49 1.89
N SER A 33 13.06 10.32 1.25
CA SER A 33 12.99 10.21 -0.21
C SER A 33 11.90 9.23 -0.62
N ALA A 34 11.04 9.66 -1.52
CA ALA A 34 10.06 8.79 -2.17
C ALA A 34 10.69 7.92 -3.29
N GLY A 35 12.00 8.01 -3.50
CA GLY A 35 12.68 7.33 -4.59
C GLY A 35 12.16 7.80 -5.95
N PRO A 36 11.73 6.86 -6.83
CA PRO A 36 11.23 7.21 -8.15
C PRO A 36 9.76 7.63 -8.16
N PHE A 37 9.08 7.66 -7.02
CA PHE A 37 7.65 7.94 -6.94
C PHE A 37 7.36 9.43 -6.86
N ARG A 38 6.33 9.87 -7.57
CA ARG A 38 5.85 11.26 -7.54
C ARG A 38 5.26 11.61 -6.18
N GLY A 39 5.52 12.81 -5.68
CA GLY A 39 4.92 13.37 -4.47
C GLY A 39 5.58 12.92 -3.17
N PHE A 40 4.95 13.29 -2.06
CA PHE A 40 5.40 13.10 -0.68
C PHE A 40 4.18 12.87 0.23
N LYS A 41 4.40 12.67 1.51
CA LYS A 41 3.35 12.73 2.54
C LYS A 41 2.38 13.89 2.25
N THR A 42 1.09 13.64 2.38
CA THR A 42 -0.06 14.49 2.05
C THR A 42 -0.51 14.49 0.58
N HIS A 43 0.29 13.97 -0.34
CA HIS A 43 -0.11 13.80 -1.74
C HIS A 43 -0.82 12.45 -1.96
N LEU A 44 -1.74 12.39 -2.93
CA LEU A 44 -2.38 11.13 -3.34
C LEU A 44 -1.57 10.37 -4.40
N TYR A 45 -0.48 10.95 -4.90
CA TYR A 45 0.49 10.24 -5.73
C TYR A 45 1.22 9.14 -4.95
N GLU A 46 1.83 8.20 -5.67
CA GLU A 46 2.52 7.04 -5.07
C GLU A 46 3.54 7.43 -4.01
N GLY A 47 4.26 8.55 -4.19
CA GLY A 47 5.21 9.04 -3.19
C GLY A 47 4.57 9.44 -1.85
N GLY A 48 3.28 9.72 -1.83
CA GLY A 48 2.55 10.06 -0.61
C GLY A 48 1.82 8.85 0.01
N VAL A 49 1.23 7.98 -0.82
CA VAL A 49 0.37 6.88 -0.34
C VAL A 49 1.07 5.53 -0.28
N ARG A 50 2.19 5.36 -1.00
CA ARG A 50 2.94 4.11 -1.00
C ARG A 50 3.92 4.06 0.15
N SER A 51 3.91 2.93 0.84
CA SER A 51 4.82 2.61 1.94
C SER A 51 5.44 1.23 1.73
N SER A 52 6.64 1.04 2.26
CA SER A 52 7.24 -0.29 2.32
C SER A 52 6.56 -1.11 3.40
N LEU A 53 6.19 -2.35 3.08
CA LEU A 53 5.77 -3.36 4.05
C LEU A 53 6.83 -4.45 4.12
N ILE A 54 7.46 -4.61 5.27
CA ILE A 54 8.48 -5.63 5.52
C ILE A 54 7.88 -6.68 6.44
N ALA A 55 7.88 -7.93 6.00
CA ALA A 55 7.51 -9.09 6.80
C ALA A 55 8.77 -9.89 7.14
N TRP A 56 8.95 -10.20 8.44
CA TRP A 56 10.04 -11.03 8.92
C TRP A 56 9.52 -12.08 9.91
N GLY A 57 9.84 -13.35 9.65
CA GLY A 57 9.40 -14.47 10.48
C GLY A 57 10.14 -15.73 10.06
N PRO A 58 11.23 -16.12 10.77
CA PRO A 58 12.18 -17.13 10.29
C PRO A 58 11.58 -18.54 10.12
N GLY A 59 10.45 -18.83 10.77
CA GLY A 59 9.73 -20.10 10.64
C GLY A 59 8.46 -20.03 9.79
N LEU A 60 8.05 -18.85 9.35
CA LEU A 60 6.74 -18.63 8.71
C LEU A 60 6.84 -18.24 7.23
N LEU A 61 7.87 -17.48 6.86
CA LEU A 61 8.03 -16.97 5.50
C LEU A 61 8.53 -18.07 4.55
N ALA A 62 7.94 -18.12 3.36
CA ALA A 62 8.31 -19.09 2.33
C ALA A 62 9.69 -18.81 1.70
N LYS A 63 10.08 -17.53 1.67
CA LYS A 63 11.33 -17.09 1.04
C LYS A 63 12.03 -16.06 1.91
N GLN A 64 13.34 -16.15 2.01
CA GLN A 64 14.17 -15.12 2.61
C GLN A 64 14.66 -14.14 1.54
N ASN A 65 14.89 -12.87 1.93
CA ASN A 65 15.42 -11.83 1.05
C ASN A 65 14.62 -11.67 -0.26
N HIS A 66 13.31 -11.93 -0.20
CA HIS A 66 12.42 -11.80 -1.34
C HIS A 66 11.77 -10.41 -1.37
N VAL A 67 11.71 -9.81 -2.56
CA VAL A 67 11.01 -8.55 -2.80
C VAL A 67 9.85 -8.80 -3.75
N ASN A 68 8.62 -8.67 -3.26
CA ASN A 68 7.43 -8.69 -4.09
C ASN A 68 7.22 -7.28 -4.67
N ARG A 69 7.27 -7.18 -6.00
CA ARG A 69 7.13 -5.91 -6.73
C ARG A 69 5.84 -5.81 -7.54
N THR A 70 5.03 -6.86 -7.54
CA THR A 70 3.87 -6.98 -8.44
C THR A 70 2.54 -6.97 -7.71
N SER A 71 2.48 -7.52 -6.51
CA SER A 71 1.23 -7.57 -5.76
C SER A 71 0.85 -6.20 -5.21
N VAL A 72 -0.42 -5.88 -5.30
CA VAL A 72 -1.05 -4.76 -4.58
C VAL A 72 -1.56 -5.29 -3.25
N PHE A 73 -1.14 -4.65 -2.18
CA PHE A 73 -1.54 -4.93 -0.80
C PHE A 73 -1.73 -3.59 -0.08
N SER A 74 -2.85 -3.40 0.57
CA SER A 74 -3.18 -2.15 1.28
C SER A 74 -3.17 -2.38 2.80
N ALA A 75 -3.00 -1.33 3.57
CA ALA A 75 -3.08 -1.40 5.03
C ALA A 75 -4.42 -1.93 5.54
N ILE A 76 -5.51 -1.68 4.81
CA ILE A 76 -6.84 -2.22 5.14
C ILE A 76 -6.91 -3.75 5.01
N ASP A 77 -6.01 -4.37 4.24
CA ASP A 77 -5.92 -5.83 4.07
C ASP A 77 -5.26 -6.51 5.27
N LEU A 78 -4.57 -5.76 6.15
CA LEU A 78 -3.84 -6.33 7.28
C LEU A 78 -4.76 -7.04 8.27
N VAL A 79 -5.88 -6.42 8.65
CA VAL A 79 -6.78 -7.00 9.66
C VAL A 79 -7.35 -8.34 9.22
N PRO A 80 -8.05 -8.47 8.06
CA PRO A 80 -8.56 -9.76 7.63
C PRO A 80 -7.45 -10.79 7.38
N THR A 81 -6.30 -10.35 6.85
CA THR A 81 -5.15 -11.24 6.62
C THR A 81 -4.58 -11.81 7.92
N LEU A 82 -4.44 -11.00 8.97
CA LEU A 82 -3.89 -11.43 10.25
C LEU A 82 -4.87 -12.33 11.02
N LEU A 83 -6.16 -12.07 10.94
CA LEU A 83 -7.17 -12.97 11.52
C LEU A 83 -7.09 -14.37 10.91
N ASP A 84 -7.02 -14.47 9.58
CA ASP A 84 -6.86 -15.74 8.89
C ASP A 84 -5.52 -16.43 9.22
N LEU A 85 -4.44 -15.69 9.27
CA LEU A 85 -3.12 -16.23 9.62
C LEU A 85 -3.06 -16.81 11.02
N THR A 86 -3.76 -16.19 11.97
CA THR A 86 -3.79 -16.63 13.36
C THR A 86 -4.89 -17.64 13.66
N GLY A 87 -5.78 -17.93 12.70
CA GLY A 87 -6.97 -18.73 12.92
C GLY A 87 -7.97 -18.08 13.88
N SER A 88 -7.88 -16.76 14.04
CA SER A 88 -8.77 -16.00 14.91
C SER A 88 -10.12 -15.80 14.23
N PRO A 89 -11.24 -15.91 14.98
CA PRO A 89 -12.57 -15.73 14.38
C PRO A 89 -12.76 -14.27 13.94
N HIS A 90 -13.36 -14.11 12.76
CA HIS A 90 -13.83 -12.79 12.33
C HIS A 90 -15.02 -12.36 13.17
N PRO A 91 -15.10 -11.10 13.63
CA PRO A 91 -16.27 -10.57 14.31
C PRO A 91 -17.53 -10.75 13.44
N LYS A 92 -18.63 -11.22 14.03
CA LYS A 92 -19.85 -11.59 13.27
C LYS A 92 -20.44 -10.47 12.40
N ASN A 93 -20.22 -9.22 12.77
CA ASN A 93 -20.77 -8.04 12.08
C ASN A 93 -19.67 -7.21 11.41
N ALA A 94 -18.45 -7.74 11.26
CA ALA A 94 -17.38 -7.02 10.59
C ALA A 94 -17.61 -7.02 9.08
N ASN A 95 -17.66 -5.84 8.52
CA ASN A 95 -17.60 -5.62 7.08
C ASN A 95 -16.23 -4.98 6.79
N TYR A 96 -15.35 -5.71 6.14
CA TYR A 96 -14.01 -5.23 5.82
C TYR A 96 -13.97 -4.67 4.40
N ASP A 97 -13.39 -3.49 4.24
CA ASP A 97 -12.98 -2.99 2.94
C ASP A 97 -11.69 -3.67 2.44
N GLY A 98 -11.00 -4.35 3.35
CA GLY A 98 -9.77 -5.11 3.07
C GLY A 98 -10.04 -6.55 2.67
N GLU A 99 -9.11 -7.12 1.90
CA GLU A 99 -9.12 -8.52 1.49
C GLU A 99 -8.08 -9.33 2.26
N SER A 100 -8.38 -10.59 2.53
CA SER A 100 -7.42 -11.49 3.18
C SER A 100 -6.42 -12.05 2.17
N LEU A 101 -5.15 -11.75 2.37
CA LEU A 101 -4.05 -12.12 1.48
C LEU A 101 -2.87 -12.79 2.23
N PRO A 102 -3.12 -13.84 3.02
CA PRO A 102 -2.09 -14.46 3.86
C PRO A 102 -0.93 -15.05 3.04
N GLY A 103 -1.23 -15.63 1.87
CA GLY A 103 -0.21 -16.16 0.98
C GLY A 103 0.74 -15.08 0.46
N THR A 104 0.23 -13.91 0.14
CA THR A 104 1.03 -12.76 -0.33
C THR A 104 1.90 -12.21 0.78
N LEU A 105 1.34 -12.04 1.98
CA LEU A 105 2.09 -11.54 3.14
C LEU A 105 3.23 -12.48 3.54
N LEU A 106 3.03 -13.78 3.45
CA LEU A 106 4.05 -14.80 3.77
C LEU A 106 4.99 -15.13 2.60
N GLY A 107 4.85 -14.49 1.45
CA GLY A 107 5.67 -14.77 0.26
C GLY A 107 5.40 -16.12 -0.39
N LYS A 108 4.23 -16.73 -0.12
CA LYS A 108 3.78 -18.00 -0.70
C LYS A 108 3.04 -17.83 -2.02
N SER A 109 2.53 -16.65 -2.30
CA SER A 109 1.84 -16.30 -3.54
C SER A 109 2.19 -14.89 -4.00
N ALA A 110 1.85 -14.57 -5.25
CA ALA A 110 1.93 -13.23 -5.81
C ALA A 110 0.53 -12.63 -6.06
N ALA A 111 -0.48 -13.09 -5.34
CA ALA A 111 -1.82 -12.57 -5.47
C ALA A 111 -1.88 -11.09 -5.06
N SER A 112 -2.65 -10.32 -5.80
CA SER A 112 -3.03 -8.94 -5.48
C SER A 112 -4.44 -8.92 -4.91
N ARG A 113 -4.75 -7.88 -4.16
CA ARG A 113 -6.15 -7.54 -3.90
C ARG A 113 -6.88 -7.30 -5.22
N LYS A 114 -8.19 -7.56 -5.22
CA LYS A 114 -9.06 -7.42 -6.40
C LYS A 114 -9.89 -6.14 -6.36
N ALA A 115 -10.37 -5.77 -5.18
CA ALA A 115 -11.17 -4.58 -5.01
C ALA A 115 -10.32 -3.31 -5.13
N PRO A 116 -10.85 -2.23 -5.71
CA PRO A 116 -10.18 -0.95 -5.79
C PRO A 116 -9.80 -0.39 -4.41
N ILE A 117 -8.80 0.49 -4.39
CA ILE A 117 -8.42 1.27 -3.21
C ILE A 117 -8.78 2.72 -3.50
N TYR A 118 -9.60 3.30 -2.64
CA TYR A 118 -10.00 4.70 -2.74
C TYR A 118 -9.22 5.55 -1.76
N PHE A 119 -8.80 6.72 -2.22
CA PHE A 119 -8.09 7.70 -1.41
C PHE A 119 -8.80 9.04 -1.55
N ARG A 120 -8.80 9.79 -0.45
CA ARG A 120 -9.36 11.13 -0.40
C ARG A 120 -8.44 12.04 0.39
N ARG A 121 -8.17 13.22 -0.14
CA ARG A 121 -7.54 14.30 0.59
C ARG A 121 -8.63 15.18 1.24
N PRO A 122 -8.50 15.60 2.51
CA PRO A 122 -9.44 16.56 3.08
C PRO A 122 -9.48 17.87 2.26
N PRO A 123 -10.67 18.39 1.89
CA PRO A 123 -10.81 19.56 1.02
C PRO A 123 -10.37 20.88 1.67
N ASP A 124 -10.30 20.90 2.99
CA ASP A 124 -10.04 22.07 3.82
C ASP A 124 -8.57 22.21 4.25
N ARG A 125 -7.72 21.34 3.78
CA ARG A 125 -6.28 21.47 4.01
C ARG A 125 -5.62 22.12 2.81
N ASP A 126 -5.23 23.39 2.98
CA ASP A 126 -4.12 23.91 2.18
C ASP A 126 -2.96 22.93 2.28
N SER A 127 -2.28 22.70 1.16
CA SER A 127 -1.17 21.78 1.19
C SER A 127 -0.18 22.24 2.26
N PHE A 128 0.24 21.30 3.12
CA PHE A 128 1.11 21.59 4.27
C PHE A 128 2.43 22.24 3.86
N TYR A 129 2.78 22.17 2.57
CA TYR A 129 4.01 22.68 1.97
C TYR A 129 3.79 23.75 0.91
N GLY A 130 2.58 24.34 0.82
CA GLY A 130 2.25 25.37 -0.16
C GLY A 130 2.07 24.83 -1.59
N ASP A 131 2.00 23.49 -1.77
CA ASP A 131 1.65 22.92 -3.06
C ASP A 131 0.20 23.22 -3.37
N LYS A 132 -0.06 23.76 -4.55
CA LYS A 132 -1.40 24.04 -5.08
C LYS A 132 -1.74 23.01 -6.13
N ASP A 133 -3.03 22.91 -6.43
CA ASP A 133 -3.53 22.09 -7.54
C ASP A 133 -3.16 20.59 -7.39
N LEU A 134 -3.30 20.06 -6.17
CA LEU A 134 -3.10 18.64 -5.89
C LEU A 134 -4.45 17.91 -5.96
N PRO A 135 -4.51 16.74 -6.62
CA PRO A 135 -5.74 15.96 -6.71
C PRO A 135 -6.35 15.67 -5.34
N ASP A 136 -7.68 15.77 -5.24
CA ASP A 136 -8.44 15.54 -4.02
C ASP A 136 -8.90 14.11 -3.85
N LEU A 137 -9.09 13.40 -4.96
CA LEU A 137 -9.53 12.02 -5.03
C LEU A 137 -8.55 11.17 -5.80
N ALA A 138 -8.40 9.92 -5.39
CA ALA A 138 -7.70 8.93 -6.18
C ALA A 138 -8.33 7.54 -6.03
N VAL A 139 -8.23 6.73 -7.08
CA VAL A 139 -8.56 5.32 -7.05
C VAL A 139 -7.44 4.51 -7.68
N ARG A 140 -7.08 3.40 -7.04
CA ARG A 140 -6.19 2.38 -7.58
C ARG A 140 -7.02 1.13 -7.89
N ASP A 141 -7.14 0.78 -9.16
CA ASP A 141 -7.85 -0.41 -9.61
C ASP A 141 -6.96 -1.22 -10.58
N GLY A 142 -6.62 -2.43 -10.17
CA GLY A 142 -5.68 -3.27 -10.91
C GLY A 142 -4.38 -2.52 -11.24
N LYS A 143 -4.08 -2.35 -12.51
CA LYS A 143 -2.91 -1.59 -12.98
C LYS A 143 -3.16 -0.09 -13.11
N TRP A 144 -4.39 0.36 -13.05
CA TRP A 144 -4.74 1.75 -13.24
C TRP A 144 -4.74 2.55 -11.94
N LYS A 145 -4.27 3.77 -12.00
CA LYS A 145 -4.46 4.76 -10.96
C LYS A 145 -5.00 6.03 -11.56
N PHE A 146 -6.20 6.39 -11.12
CA PHE A 146 -6.90 7.60 -11.52
C PHE A 146 -6.90 8.61 -10.38
N LEU A 147 -6.72 9.88 -10.70
CA LEU A 147 -6.79 10.99 -9.76
C LEU A 147 -7.58 12.14 -10.40
N CYS A 148 -8.31 12.90 -9.58
CA CYS A 148 -9.03 14.10 -10.01
C CYS A 148 -9.34 15.02 -8.82
N GLU A 149 -9.88 16.21 -9.13
CA GLU A 149 -10.50 17.10 -8.16
C GLU A 149 -11.87 16.55 -7.71
N TYR A 150 -12.48 17.14 -6.66
CA TYR A 150 -13.79 16.72 -6.15
C TYR A 150 -14.92 16.80 -7.16
N ASP A 151 -14.84 17.75 -8.10
CA ASP A 151 -15.81 17.92 -9.19
C ASP A 151 -15.50 17.08 -10.44
N GLY A 152 -14.43 16.29 -10.40
CA GLY A 152 -13.95 15.48 -11.51
C GLY A 152 -13.04 16.24 -12.47
N ALA A 153 -12.70 17.50 -12.20
CA ALA A 153 -11.78 18.26 -13.03
C ALA A 153 -10.35 17.71 -12.93
N GLU A 154 -9.50 18.14 -13.86
CA GLU A 154 -8.07 17.80 -13.94
C GLU A 154 -7.79 16.28 -13.84
N PRO A 155 -8.44 15.45 -14.68
CA PRO A 155 -8.27 14.01 -14.60
C PRO A 155 -6.85 13.57 -14.97
N GLU A 156 -6.25 12.76 -14.10
CA GLU A 156 -4.97 12.11 -14.34
C GLU A 156 -5.14 10.59 -14.27
N LEU A 157 -4.67 9.86 -15.28
CA LEU A 157 -4.69 8.40 -15.34
C LEU A 157 -3.29 7.86 -15.61
N PHE A 158 -2.85 6.89 -14.82
CA PHE A 158 -1.52 6.28 -14.92
C PHE A 158 -1.61 4.76 -14.99
N ASP A 159 -0.79 4.14 -15.85
CA ASP A 159 -0.54 2.70 -15.88
C ASP A 159 0.59 2.36 -14.92
N MET A 160 0.26 1.82 -13.76
CA MET A 160 1.21 1.57 -12.69
C MET A 160 2.11 0.35 -12.91
N GLU A 161 1.90 -0.44 -13.94
CA GLU A 161 2.83 -1.49 -14.35
C GLU A 161 4.03 -0.91 -15.09
N THR A 162 3.79 0.10 -15.93
CA THR A 162 4.78 0.71 -16.80
C THR A 162 5.28 2.07 -16.32
N ASP A 163 4.46 2.82 -15.59
CA ASP A 163 4.74 4.18 -15.10
C ASP A 163 4.44 4.33 -13.61
N ARG A 164 5.25 3.71 -12.76
CA ARG A 164 5.11 3.82 -11.29
C ARG A 164 5.47 5.19 -10.74
N GLY A 165 6.13 6.01 -11.54
CA GLY A 165 6.52 7.38 -11.18
C GLY A 165 5.43 8.40 -11.48
N GLU A 166 4.30 7.99 -12.09
CA GLU A 166 3.19 8.88 -12.45
C GLU A 166 3.68 10.08 -13.30
N THR A 167 4.49 9.76 -14.32
CA THR A 167 5.16 10.76 -15.18
C THR A 167 4.39 11.05 -16.46
N LYS A 168 3.52 10.12 -16.90
CA LYS A 168 2.79 10.21 -18.16
C LYS A 168 1.29 10.05 -17.93
N ASN A 169 0.57 11.17 -17.88
CA ASN A 169 -0.89 11.15 -17.86
C ASN A 169 -1.45 10.62 -19.20
N VAL A 170 -2.23 9.54 -19.13
CA VAL A 170 -2.87 8.90 -20.30
C VAL A 170 -4.40 9.04 -20.30
N ALA A 171 -4.98 9.90 -19.47
CA ALA A 171 -6.42 10.10 -19.34
C ALA A 171 -7.11 10.35 -20.69
N THR A 172 -6.53 11.20 -21.54
CA THR A 172 -7.09 11.50 -22.88
C THR A 172 -7.00 10.34 -23.88
N GLN A 173 -6.22 9.31 -23.57
CA GLN A 173 -6.09 8.11 -24.42
C GLN A 173 -7.04 6.99 -24.00
N HIS A 174 -7.65 7.11 -22.81
CA HIS A 174 -8.50 6.12 -22.16
C HIS A 174 -9.74 6.76 -21.56
N ASN A 175 -10.47 7.54 -22.36
CA ASN A 175 -11.68 8.25 -21.92
C ASN A 175 -12.76 7.33 -21.32
N GLU A 176 -12.72 6.04 -21.65
CA GLU A 176 -13.64 5.03 -21.13
C GLU A 176 -13.34 4.63 -19.66
N LEU A 177 -12.17 5.01 -19.15
CA LEU A 177 -11.72 4.75 -17.77
C LEU A 177 -11.76 6.00 -16.86
N VAL A 178 -12.08 7.17 -17.42
CA VAL A 178 -12.07 8.48 -16.74
C VAL A 178 -13.48 8.96 -16.31
#